data_f46651ab7a06fef9bd6d6534ccbe3b4a
#
_entry.id   f46651ab7a06fef9bd6d6534ccbe3b4a
#
_cell.length_a   1.000
_cell.length_b   1.000
_cell.length_c   1.000
_cell.angle_alpha   90.00
_cell.angle_beta   90.00
_cell.angle_gamma   90.00
#
_symmetry.space_group_name_H-M   'P 1'
#
loop_
_entity.id
_entity.type
_entity.pdbx_description
1 polymer ?
#
loop_
_entity_poly.entity_id
_entity_poly.type
_entity_poly.pdbx_seq_one_letter_code
_entity_poly.pdbx_strand_id
1 'polypeptide(L)'
;RDRLLKYFPITSSSVTDLETANKYVAKKVHDTNNKDFFGYLIEEKNTNALAGMYILKNFNWRIPKCELAYFIDKNYEGKGIITQSTKRLIDHCFEELKLNKIWIETGEDNIGSKTIAQKNGFKLEGLLRNNFRDFQGNLINIEYYGLTLEDWKNNR
;
A
#
# COMPACT_ATOMS: atom_id res chain seq x y z
N ARG A 1 4.98 15.98 -5.23
CA ARG A 1 3.64 15.78 -5.80
C ARG A 1 3.71 14.95 -7.10
N ASP A 2 4.52 15.30 -8.07
CA ASP A 2 4.58 14.66 -9.40
C ASP A 2 4.90 13.17 -9.34
N ARG A 3 5.75 12.76 -8.40
CA ARG A 3 6.08 11.36 -8.19
C ARG A 3 4.89 10.55 -7.64
N LEU A 4 4.10 11.14 -6.76
CA LEU A 4 2.88 10.50 -6.25
C LEU A 4 1.80 10.42 -7.31
N LEU A 5 1.73 11.36 -8.25
CA LEU A 5 0.81 11.29 -9.38
C LEU A 5 1.00 10.03 -10.22
N LYS A 6 2.24 9.55 -10.36
CA LYS A 6 2.53 8.32 -11.11
C LYS A 6 1.87 7.08 -10.49
N TYR A 7 1.90 6.95 -9.17
CA TYR A 7 1.47 5.72 -8.47
C TYR A 7 0.15 5.89 -7.70
N PHE A 8 -0.23 7.14 -7.39
CA PHE A 8 -1.46 7.51 -6.68
C PHE A 8 -2.20 8.63 -7.41
N PRO A 9 -2.53 8.46 -8.71
CA PRO A 9 -3.08 9.53 -9.53
C PRO A 9 -4.41 10.06 -8.97
N ILE A 10 -5.31 9.18 -8.52
CA ILE A 10 -6.62 9.56 -8.01
C ILE A 10 -6.49 10.44 -6.76
N THR A 11 -5.73 10.02 -5.76
CA THR A 11 -5.52 10.78 -4.52
C THR A 11 -4.82 12.11 -4.80
N SER A 12 -3.75 12.08 -5.59
CA SER A 12 -2.93 13.27 -5.86
C SER A 12 -3.64 14.30 -6.73
N SER A 13 -4.59 13.89 -7.57
CA SER A 13 -5.40 14.79 -8.39
C SER A 13 -6.62 15.36 -7.65
N SER A 14 -7.19 14.61 -6.71
CA SER A 14 -8.40 15.00 -5.99
C SER A 14 -8.14 15.87 -4.75
N VAL A 15 -6.92 15.85 -4.21
CA VAL A 15 -6.52 16.64 -3.03
C VAL A 15 -5.63 17.79 -3.46
N THR A 16 -6.22 18.95 -3.73
CA THR A 16 -5.54 20.12 -4.32
C THR A 16 -5.37 21.29 -3.35
N ASP A 17 -6.21 21.37 -2.34
CA ASP A 17 -6.28 22.45 -1.35
C ASP A 17 -6.69 21.90 0.03
N LEU A 18 -6.79 22.79 1.02
CA LEU A 18 -7.13 22.43 2.39
C LEU A 18 -8.57 21.89 2.52
N GLU A 19 -9.50 22.40 1.75
CA GLU A 19 -10.89 21.95 1.79
C GLU A 19 -11.03 20.53 1.28
N THR A 20 -10.45 20.24 0.14
CA THR A 20 -10.43 18.88 -0.44
C THR A 20 -9.63 17.92 0.43
N ALA A 21 -8.55 18.38 1.08
CA ALA A 21 -7.81 17.58 2.07
C ALA A 21 -8.67 17.22 3.28
N ASN A 22 -9.41 18.17 3.85
CA ASN A 22 -10.31 17.93 4.99
C ASN A 22 -11.43 16.95 4.62
N LYS A 23 -12.04 17.09 3.45
CA LYS A 23 -13.04 16.14 2.94
C LYS A 23 -12.47 14.75 2.77
N TYR A 24 -11.26 14.66 2.23
CA TYR A 24 -10.56 13.37 2.05
C TYR A 24 -10.31 12.70 3.41
N VAL A 25 -9.76 13.44 4.38
CA VAL A 25 -9.50 12.90 5.73
C VAL A 25 -10.79 12.45 6.42
N ALA A 26 -11.85 13.29 6.39
CA ALA A 26 -13.15 12.93 6.98
C ALA A 26 -13.71 11.63 6.36
N LYS A 27 -13.62 11.50 5.04
CA LYS A 27 -13.99 10.25 4.35
C LYS A 27 -13.15 9.07 4.84
N LYS A 28 -11.83 9.21 4.98
CA LYS A 28 -10.95 8.13 5.44
C LYS A 28 -11.18 7.74 6.89
N VAL A 29 -11.53 8.68 7.75
CA VAL A 29 -11.97 8.38 9.12
C VAL A 29 -13.27 7.55 9.10
N HIS A 30 -14.25 7.94 8.28
CA HIS A 30 -15.48 7.16 8.10
C HIS A 30 -15.18 5.74 7.58
N ASP A 31 -14.39 5.62 6.52
CA ASP A 31 -13.99 4.33 5.93
C ASP A 31 -13.28 3.44 6.98
N THR A 32 -12.45 4.05 7.86
CA THR A 32 -11.77 3.31 8.95
C THR A 32 -12.75 2.79 9.99
N ASN A 33 -13.73 3.59 10.39
CA ASN A 33 -14.77 3.17 11.34
C ASN A 33 -15.60 1.99 10.79
N ASN A 34 -15.77 1.91 9.47
CA ASN A 34 -16.43 0.80 8.77
C ASN A 34 -15.50 -0.39 8.47
N LYS A 35 -14.22 -0.28 8.83
CA LYS A 35 -13.18 -1.28 8.52
C LYS A 35 -12.95 -1.50 7.02
N ASP A 36 -13.18 -0.48 6.21
CA ASP A 36 -12.95 -0.51 4.74
C ASP A 36 -11.60 0.11 4.34
N PHE A 37 -10.95 0.77 5.31
CA PHE A 37 -9.66 1.44 5.11
C PHE A 37 -8.90 1.51 6.44
N PHE A 38 -7.57 1.29 6.39
CA PHE A 38 -6.67 1.64 7.49
C PHE A 38 -5.44 2.35 6.92
N GLY A 39 -5.10 3.49 7.51
CA GLY A 39 -3.90 4.25 7.19
C GLY A 39 -2.92 4.26 8.36
N TYR A 40 -1.66 3.88 8.12
CA TYR A 40 -0.60 3.86 9.13
C TYR A 40 0.51 4.80 8.70
N LEU A 41 0.81 5.81 9.51
CA LEU A 41 1.89 6.74 9.26
C LEU A 41 3.25 6.10 9.58
N ILE A 42 4.24 6.41 8.77
CA ILE A 42 5.64 6.05 9.00
C ILE A 42 6.34 7.34 9.46
N GLU A 43 6.74 7.37 10.72
CA GLU A 43 7.42 8.53 11.31
C GLU A 43 8.88 8.19 11.62
N GLU A 44 9.74 9.15 11.42
CA GLU A 44 11.13 9.06 11.88
C GLU A 44 11.18 9.27 13.40
N LYS A 45 11.73 8.28 14.11
CA LYS A 45 11.67 8.22 15.58
C LYS A 45 12.29 9.43 16.28
N ASN A 46 13.36 9.99 15.73
CA ASN A 46 14.12 11.06 16.41
C ASN A 46 13.53 12.44 16.16
N THR A 47 12.87 12.66 15.03
CA THR A 47 12.37 13.98 14.60
C THR A 47 10.86 14.07 14.57
N ASN A 48 10.17 12.93 14.68
CA ASN A 48 8.72 12.78 14.44
C ASN A 48 8.30 13.26 13.03
N ALA A 49 9.25 13.36 12.11
CA ALA A 49 8.97 13.75 10.74
C ALA A 49 8.25 12.62 10.00
N LEU A 50 7.20 12.99 9.25
CA LEU A 50 6.47 12.04 8.42
C LEU A 50 7.35 11.56 7.27
N ALA A 51 7.69 10.28 7.29
CA ALA A 51 8.50 9.64 6.26
C ALA A 51 7.66 8.97 5.16
N GLY A 52 6.45 8.53 5.47
CA GLY A 52 5.60 7.84 4.51
C GLY A 52 4.30 7.33 5.13
N MET A 53 3.61 6.48 4.38
CA MET A 53 2.33 5.92 4.83
C MET A 53 2.10 4.53 4.23
N TYR A 54 1.50 3.66 5.02
CA TYR A 54 0.85 2.44 4.56
C TYR A 54 -0.65 2.62 4.48
N ILE A 55 -1.24 1.96 3.51
CA ILE A 55 -2.68 1.96 3.26
C ILE A 55 -3.13 0.51 3.10
N LEU A 56 -4.06 0.07 3.95
CA LEU A 56 -4.83 -1.13 3.73
C LEU A 56 -6.20 -0.73 3.20
N LYS A 57 -6.59 -1.28 2.06
CA LYS A 57 -7.84 -0.94 1.35
C LYS A 57 -8.41 -2.16 0.63
N ASN A 58 -9.55 -1.99 -0.03
CA ASN A 58 -10.19 -3.05 -0.82
C ASN A 58 -10.43 -4.33 0.00
N PHE A 59 -10.92 -4.13 1.24
CA PHE A 59 -11.21 -5.23 2.15
C PHE A 59 -12.34 -6.12 1.63
N ASN A 60 -12.13 -7.42 1.76
CA ASN A 60 -13.19 -8.41 1.64
C ASN A 60 -13.20 -9.25 2.92
N TRP A 61 -14.11 -8.94 3.83
CA TRP A 61 -14.20 -9.63 5.13
C TRP A 61 -14.83 -11.02 5.06
N ARG A 62 -15.53 -11.36 3.97
CA ARG A 62 -16.05 -12.70 3.73
C ARG A 62 -14.91 -13.69 3.44
N ILE A 63 -13.88 -13.25 2.71
CA ILE A 63 -12.62 -13.95 2.52
C ILE A 63 -11.58 -12.99 3.10
N PRO A 64 -11.24 -13.06 4.41
CA PRO A 64 -10.48 -12.01 5.08
C PRO A 64 -9.20 -11.64 4.33
N LYS A 65 -9.28 -10.62 3.49
CA LYS A 65 -8.16 -10.15 2.64
C LYS A 65 -8.25 -8.67 2.36
N CYS A 66 -7.09 -8.04 2.11
CA CYS A 66 -7.02 -6.64 1.69
C CYS A 66 -5.81 -6.35 0.80
N GLU A 67 -5.86 -5.24 0.09
CA GLU A 67 -4.74 -4.67 -0.64
C GLU A 67 -3.85 -3.84 0.29
N LEU A 68 -2.55 -4.05 0.18
CA LEU A 68 -1.51 -3.24 0.80
C LEU A 68 -0.91 -2.30 -0.23
N ALA A 69 -1.03 -1.00 -0.01
CA ALA A 69 -0.34 0.04 -0.76
C ALA A 69 0.51 0.89 0.19
N TYR A 70 1.52 1.56 -0.33
CA TYR A 70 2.42 2.41 0.46
C TYR A 70 3.10 3.45 -0.41
N PHE A 71 3.55 4.50 0.23
CA PHE A 71 4.50 5.45 -0.33
C PHE A 71 5.49 5.92 0.75
N ILE A 72 6.63 6.42 0.30
CA ILE A 72 7.65 7.01 1.17
C ILE A 72 8.12 8.33 0.56
N ASP A 73 8.43 9.30 1.40
CA ASP A 73 9.05 10.55 0.98
C ASP A 73 10.44 10.29 0.37
N LYS A 74 10.79 11.09 -0.65
CA LYS A 74 12.04 10.94 -1.41
C LYS A 74 13.29 10.94 -0.52
N ASN A 75 13.29 11.73 0.55
CA ASN A 75 14.43 11.85 1.45
C ASN A 75 14.68 10.58 2.28
N TYR A 76 13.70 9.69 2.32
CA TYR A 76 13.73 8.42 3.06
C TYR A 76 13.86 7.19 2.17
N GLU A 77 13.87 7.35 0.84
CA GLU A 77 14.05 6.24 -0.11
C GLU A 77 15.44 5.59 0.00
N GLY A 78 15.52 4.36 -0.45
CA GLY A 78 16.79 3.60 -0.50
C GLY A 78 17.35 3.18 0.86
N LYS A 79 16.76 3.62 1.98
CA LYS A 79 17.22 3.31 3.35
C LYS A 79 16.64 2.02 3.92
N GLY A 80 15.88 1.26 3.15
CA GLY A 80 15.26 0.01 3.60
C GLY A 80 14.07 0.17 4.55
N ILE A 81 13.61 1.40 4.81
CA ILE A 81 12.54 1.70 5.78
C ILE A 81 11.27 0.94 5.43
N ILE A 82 10.78 1.04 4.19
CA ILE A 82 9.58 0.31 3.76
C ILE A 82 9.79 -1.19 3.88
N THR A 83 10.91 -1.74 3.41
CA THR A 83 11.16 -3.18 3.48
C THR A 83 11.11 -3.72 4.90
N GLN A 84 11.70 -3.01 5.87
CA GLN A 84 11.74 -3.43 7.27
C GLN A 84 10.39 -3.23 7.98
N SER A 85 9.74 -2.09 7.77
CA SER A 85 8.48 -1.78 8.42
C SER A 85 7.31 -2.59 7.84
N THR A 86 7.37 -2.99 6.56
CA THR A 86 6.39 -3.89 5.94
C THR A 86 6.26 -5.20 6.71
N LYS A 87 7.36 -5.77 7.21
CA LYS A 87 7.31 -6.99 8.01
C LYS A 87 6.41 -6.85 9.24
N ARG A 88 6.54 -5.74 9.98
CA ARG A 88 5.68 -5.48 11.15
C ARG A 88 4.21 -5.30 10.78
N LEU A 89 3.95 -4.64 9.65
CA LEU A 89 2.58 -4.48 9.17
C LEU A 89 1.97 -5.81 8.74
N ILE A 90 2.74 -6.69 8.12
CA ILE A 90 2.32 -8.05 7.77
C ILE A 90 1.93 -8.82 9.03
N ASP A 91 2.77 -8.78 10.08
CA ASP A 91 2.47 -9.42 11.37
C ASP A 91 1.15 -8.89 11.93
N HIS A 92 0.95 -7.57 11.96
CA HIS A 92 -0.31 -6.95 12.37
C HIS A 92 -1.52 -7.41 11.54
N CYS A 93 -1.37 -7.51 10.21
CA CYS A 93 -2.45 -7.98 9.34
C CYS A 93 -2.90 -9.40 9.67
N PHE A 94 -1.97 -10.31 9.93
CA PHE A 94 -2.31 -11.70 10.22
C PHE A 94 -2.64 -11.95 11.69
N GLU A 95 -1.93 -11.30 12.62
CA GLU A 95 -2.11 -11.52 14.06
C GLU A 95 -3.30 -10.75 14.63
N GLU A 96 -3.47 -9.46 14.28
CA GLU A 96 -4.48 -8.60 14.89
C GLU A 96 -5.75 -8.51 14.01
N LEU A 97 -5.57 -8.20 12.71
CA LEU A 97 -6.71 -8.08 11.80
C LEU A 97 -7.27 -9.45 11.36
N LYS A 98 -6.57 -10.55 11.69
CA LYS A 98 -7.00 -11.94 11.37
C LYS A 98 -7.25 -12.15 9.88
N LEU A 99 -6.46 -11.51 9.04
CA LEU A 99 -6.57 -11.69 7.59
C LEU A 99 -6.06 -13.08 7.17
N ASN A 100 -6.57 -13.57 6.07
CA ASN A 100 -6.12 -14.80 5.42
C ASN A 100 -5.12 -14.52 4.29
N LYS A 101 -5.21 -13.32 3.69
CA LYS A 101 -4.36 -12.92 2.56
C LYS A 101 -4.22 -11.40 2.50
N ILE A 102 -3.05 -10.95 2.12
CA ILE A 102 -2.80 -9.57 1.69
C ILE A 102 -2.18 -9.58 0.30
N TRP A 103 -2.41 -8.52 -0.49
CA TRP A 103 -1.80 -8.42 -1.81
C TRP A 103 -1.30 -7.01 -2.10
N ILE A 104 -0.35 -6.93 -3.01
CA ILE A 104 0.21 -5.69 -3.55
C ILE A 104 -0.03 -5.70 -5.05
N GLU A 105 -0.58 -4.61 -5.59
CA GLU A 105 -0.66 -4.35 -7.02
C GLU A 105 0.40 -3.33 -7.41
N THR A 106 1.18 -3.61 -8.44
CA THR A 106 2.24 -2.70 -8.88
C THR A 106 2.46 -2.77 -10.39
N GLY A 107 2.82 -1.64 -11.00
CA GLY A 107 3.20 -1.61 -12.41
C GLY A 107 4.46 -2.41 -12.69
N GLU A 108 4.57 -2.97 -13.89
CA GLU A 108 5.71 -3.79 -14.31
C GLU A 108 7.04 -3.04 -14.22
N ASP A 109 7.03 -1.70 -14.35
CA ASP A 109 8.20 -0.82 -14.28
C ASP A 109 8.58 -0.39 -12.83
N ASN A 110 7.74 -0.70 -11.84
CA ASN A 110 7.98 -0.31 -10.44
C ASN A 110 8.88 -1.33 -9.72
N ILE A 111 10.16 -1.34 -10.08
CA ILE A 111 11.16 -2.26 -9.51
C ILE A 111 11.25 -2.14 -7.98
N GLY A 112 11.09 -0.92 -7.44
CA GLY A 112 11.11 -0.69 -5.99
C GLY A 112 10.02 -1.49 -5.27
N SER A 113 8.78 -1.39 -5.73
CA SER A 113 7.64 -2.10 -5.13
C SER A 113 7.76 -3.62 -5.30
N LYS A 114 8.20 -4.08 -6.47
CA LYS A 114 8.46 -5.51 -6.75
C LYS A 114 9.49 -6.07 -5.77
N THR A 115 10.60 -5.34 -5.57
CA THR A 115 11.65 -5.74 -4.61
C THR A 115 11.12 -5.82 -3.17
N ILE A 116 10.30 -4.86 -2.75
CA ILE A 116 9.69 -4.86 -1.41
C ILE A 116 8.78 -6.07 -1.25
N ALA A 117 7.91 -6.34 -2.22
CA ALA A 117 7.01 -7.48 -2.20
C ALA A 117 7.80 -8.80 -2.07
N GLN A 118 8.78 -9.01 -2.94
CA GLN A 118 9.59 -10.24 -2.95
C GLN A 118 10.39 -10.44 -1.64
N LYS A 119 11.03 -9.37 -1.13
CA LYS A 119 11.79 -9.43 0.13
C LYS A 119 10.92 -9.71 1.36
N ASN A 120 9.63 -9.44 1.28
CA ASN A 120 8.67 -9.71 2.35
C ASN A 120 7.84 -10.98 2.10
N GLY A 121 8.26 -11.84 1.17
CA GLY A 121 7.68 -13.16 0.96
C GLY A 121 6.43 -13.20 0.09
N PHE A 122 6.05 -12.08 -0.53
CA PHE A 122 4.96 -12.08 -1.51
C PHE A 122 5.37 -12.83 -2.77
N LYS A 123 4.45 -13.60 -3.31
CA LYS A 123 4.61 -14.36 -4.55
C LYS A 123 3.87 -13.68 -5.70
N LEU A 124 4.48 -13.64 -6.89
CA LEU A 124 3.78 -13.19 -8.09
C LEU A 124 2.67 -14.19 -8.42
N GLU A 125 1.42 -13.75 -8.42
CA GLU A 125 0.26 -14.58 -8.71
C GLU A 125 -0.31 -14.35 -10.11
N GLY A 126 0.02 -13.24 -10.74
CA GLY A 126 -0.44 -12.95 -12.08
C GLY A 126 -0.07 -11.58 -12.61
N LEU A 127 -0.33 -11.43 -13.92
CA LEU A 127 -0.24 -10.18 -14.66
C LEU A 127 -1.64 -9.82 -15.16
N LEU A 128 -2.14 -8.69 -14.69
CA LEU A 128 -3.44 -8.13 -15.09
C LEU A 128 -3.21 -7.12 -16.22
N ARG A 129 -3.59 -7.49 -17.44
CA ARG A 129 -3.37 -6.64 -18.63
C ARG A 129 -4.32 -5.46 -18.63
N ASN A 130 -3.79 -4.25 -18.95
CA ASN A 130 -4.54 -3.01 -19.04
C ASN A 130 -5.41 -2.71 -17.80
N ASN A 131 -4.92 -3.06 -16.61
CA ASN A 131 -5.70 -3.03 -15.37
C ASN A 131 -5.63 -1.69 -14.62
N PHE A 132 -4.75 -0.80 -15.05
CA PHE A 132 -4.59 0.50 -14.40
C PHE A 132 -4.41 1.60 -15.45
N ARG A 133 -4.97 2.78 -15.15
CA ARG A 133 -4.78 3.98 -15.97
C ARG A 133 -3.77 4.87 -15.27
N ASP A 134 -2.62 5.09 -15.90
CA ASP A 134 -1.59 5.97 -15.38
C ASP A 134 -2.01 7.45 -15.42
N PHE A 135 -1.16 8.33 -14.90
CA PHE A 135 -1.42 9.76 -14.85
C PHE A 135 -1.41 10.45 -16.24
N GLN A 136 -0.89 9.79 -17.26
CA GLN A 136 -0.90 10.24 -18.66
C GLN A 136 -2.13 9.72 -19.43
N GLY A 137 -2.93 8.86 -18.80
CA GLY A 137 -4.12 8.27 -19.39
C GLY A 137 -3.86 6.93 -20.11
N ASN A 138 -2.63 6.40 -20.09
CA ASN A 138 -2.30 5.13 -20.70
C ASN A 138 -2.82 3.97 -19.84
N LEU A 139 -3.26 2.90 -20.50
CA LEU A 139 -3.57 1.65 -19.84
C LEU A 139 -2.27 0.85 -19.65
N ILE A 140 -1.96 0.50 -18.43
CA ILE A 140 -0.76 -0.26 -18.08
C ILE A 140 -1.11 -1.59 -17.44
N ASN A 141 -0.20 -2.54 -17.56
CA ASN A 141 -0.31 -3.83 -16.90
C ASN A 141 0.06 -3.70 -15.42
N ILE A 142 -0.57 -4.54 -14.60
CA ILE A 142 -0.32 -4.62 -13.17
C ILE A 142 0.09 -6.02 -12.80
N GLU A 143 1.23 -6.15 -12.14
CA GLU A 143 1.63 -7.38 -11.46
C GLU A 143 0.92 -7.48 -10.11
N TYR A 144 0.36 -8.63 -9.83
CA TYR A 144 -0.34 -8.95 -8.59
C TYR A 144 0.51 -9.86 -7.72
N TYR A 145 0.94 -9.36 -6.58
CA TYR A 145 1.75 -10.10 -5.61
C TYR A 145 0.91 -10.45 -4.39
N GLY A 146 0.76 -11.73 -4.06
CA GLY A 146 -0.01 -12.21 -2.92
C GLY A 146 0.86 -12.79 -1.82
N LEU A 147 0.41 -12.65 -0.57
CA LEU A 147 0.97 -13.31 0.60
C LEU A 147 -0.20 -13.89 1.41
N THR A 148 -0.21 -15.20 1.57
CA THR A 148 -1.23 -15.91 2.36
C THR A 148 -0.80 -16.06 3.81
N LEU A 149 -1.76 -16.32 4.71
CA LEU A 149 -1.50 -16.69 6.10
C LEU A 149 -0.56 -17.91 6.21
N GLU A 150 -0.68 -18.87 5.29
CA GLU A 150 0.18 -20.04 5.24
C GLU A 150 1.61 -19.68 4.85
N ASP A 151 1.79 -18.87 3.80
CA ASP A 151 3.12 -18.36 3.40
C ASP A 151 3.81 -17.62 4.54
N TRP A 152 3.06 -16.76 5.24
CA TRP A 152 3.59 -16.01 6.37
C TRP A 152 4.03 -16.94 7.53
N LYS A 153 3.25 -17.96 7.87
CA LYS A 153 3.62 -18.95 8.89
C LYS A 153 4.88 -19.73 8.54
N ASN A 154 5.05 -20.07 7.26
CA ASN A 154 6.19 -20.85 6.78
C ASN A 154 7.49 -20.02 6.66
N ASN A 155 7.38 -18.67 6.62
CA ASN A 155 8.51 -17.76 6.49
C ASN A 155 9.00 -17.18 7.84
N ARG A 156 8.47 -17.66 8.96
CA ARG A 156 8.85 -17.24 10.33
C ARG A 156 10.04 -17.99 10.91
#